data_1b37f607efbc0ad78631ea3677cc96d8
#
_entry.id   1b37f607efbc0ad78631ea3677cc96d8
#
_cell.length_a   1.000
_cell.length_b   1.000
_cell.length_c   1.000
_cell.angle_alpha   90.00
_cell.angle_beta   90.00
_cell.angle_gamma   90.00
#
_symmetry.space_group_name_H-M   'P 1'
#
loop_
_entity.id
_entity.type
_entity.pdbx_description
1 polymer ?
#
loop_
_entity_poly.entity_id
_entity_poly.type
_entity_poly.pdbx_seq_one_letter_code
_entity_poly.pdbx_strand_id
1 'polypeptide(L)'
;IRIAKQWGVETEGKDIYDLAHEMAHKALEEYGKPFGFQNFLGRAPEHTQKLWKEQEVAPRAIDREVASSLHMTHMGCSSKPEALIRQSLRVGLADGWGGSMAGTEFSDVLFGTPKPIDTEANLGVMNAENVNIVVHGHDPSLSEMVCEYADDPEMIAYAKEMGAKGITVSGVCCTSNEVAMRRGIPMAGNFLQQENVVLTGACEAIVVDVQCIFPALGPLSKCFHTKFITTSKIAQMPDSDFIRFNAETAGENAKKIVRTAVENFANRKQELVHIPQLKQKATVGYSVEAIVKTLDGVT
;
A
#
# COMPACT_ATOMS: atom_id res chain seq x y z
N ILE A 1 -15.13 -15.90 -2.19
CA ILE A 1 -16.38 -16.50 -1.68
C ILE A 1 -16.71 -15.97 -0.28
N ARG A 2 -15.78 -16.00 0.69
CA ARG A 2 -16.03 -15.53 2.08
C ARG A 2 -16.55 -14.08 2.11
N ILE A 3 -15.84 -13.17 1.46
CA ILE A 3 -16.21 -11.74 1.39
C ILE A 3 -17.56 -11.56 0.71
N ALA A 4 -17.79 -12.26 -0.41
CA ALA A 4 -19.05 -12.21 -1.11
C ALA A 4 -20.25 -12.59 -0.23
N LYS A 5 -20.14 -13.68 0.52
CA LYS A 5 -21.17 -14.10 1.49
C LYS A 5 -21.41 -13.06 2.58
N GLN A 6 -20.35 -12.45 3.12
CA GLN A 6 -20.47 -11.41 4.15
C GLN A 6 -21.16 -10.14 3.61
N TRP A 7 -21.05 -9.87 2.33
CA TRP A 7 -21.67 -8.72 1.68
C TRP A 7 -23.04 -9.03 1.09
N GLY A 8 -23.54 -10.25 1.33
CA GLY A 8 -24.86 -10.69 0.86
C GLY A 8 -24.89 -10.93 -0.67
N VAL A 9 -23.75 -11.27 -1.26
CA VAL A 9 -23.66 -11.66 -2.66
C VAL A 9 -23.88 -13.17 -2.78
N GLU A 10 -24.80 -13.56 -3.64
CA GLU A 10 -25.03 -14.98 -3.99
C GLU A 10 -23.80 -15.58 -4.66
N THR A 11 -23.33 -16.72 -4.16
CA THR A 11 -22.09 -17.34 -4.63
C THR A 11 -22.29 -18.68 -5.34
N GLU A 12 -23.50 -19.27 -5.22
CA GLU A 12 -23.79 -20.58 -5.75
C GLU A 12 -23.96 -20.52 -7.28
N GLY A 13 -23.30 -21.41 -7.99
CA GLY A 13 -23.38 -21.50 -9.45
C GLY A 13 -22.65 -20.39 -10.22
N LYS A 14 -21.96 -19.45 -9.55
CA LYS A 14 -21.20 -18.41 -10.22
C LYS A 14 -19.76 -18.83 -10.46
N ASP A 15 -19.22 -18.45 -11.62
CA ASP A 15 -17.80 -18.50 -11.89
C ASP A 15 -17.02 -17.55 -10.96
N ILE A 16 -15.77 -17.89 -10.65
CA ILE A 16 -14.95 -17.09 -9.73
C ILE A 16 -14.63 -15.70 -10.26
N TYR A 17 -14.50 -15.55 -11.58
CA TYR A 17 -14.21 -14.26 -12.21
C TYR A 17 -15.45 -13.37 -12.22
N ASP A 18 -16.63 -13.93 -12.50
CA ASP A 18 -17.91 -13.22 -12.43
C ASP A 18 -18.16 -12.75 -11.00
N LEU A 19 -17.88 -13.60 -10.01
CA LEU A 19 -18.00 -13.26 -8.60
C LEU A 19 -17.04 -12.13 -8.20
N ALA A 20 -15.79 -12.19 -8.68
CA ALA A 20 -14.79 -11.14 -8.41
C ALA A 20 -15.21 -9.80 -9.02
N HIS A 21 -15.75 -9.83 -10.25
CA HIS A 21 -16.25 -8.63 -10.92
C HIS A 21 -17.44 -8.01 -10.18
N GLU A 22 -18.40 -8.82 -9.74
CA GLU A 22 -19.53 -8.34 -8.94
C GLU A 22 -19.07 -7.74 -7.60
N MET A 23 -18.09 -8.38 -6.94
CA MET A 23 -17.51 -7.86 -5.70
C MET A 23 -16.79 -6.53 -5.90
N ALA A 24 -16.06 -6.36 -7.02
CA ALA A 24 -15.42 -5.09 -7.35
C ALA A 24 -16.45 -3.97 -7.52
N HIS A 25 -17.58 -4.22 -8.20
CA HIS A 25 -18.68 -3.26 -8.31
C HIS A 25 -19.27 -2.91 -6.95
N LYS A 26 -19.53 -3.91 -6.10
CA LYS A 26 -20.03 -3.65 -4.73
C LYS A 26 -19.05 -2.85 -3.88
N ALA A 27 -17.75 -3.06 -4.04
CA ALA A 27 -16.75 -2.26 -3.35
C ALA A 27 -16.79 -0.78 -3.78
N LEU A 28 -16.94 -0.52 -5.07
CA LEU A 28 -17.10 0.85 -5.57
C LEU A 28 -18.37 1.53 -5.04
N GLU A 29 -19.46 0.77 -4.88
CA GLU A 29 -20.70 1.28 -4.28
C GLU A 29 -20.51 1.75 -2.83
N GLU A 30 -19.57 1.16 -2.07
CA GLU A 30 -19.31 1.54 -0.67
C GLU A 30 -18.83 2.99 -0.52
N TYR A 31 -18.30 3.61 -1.58
CA TYR A 31 -17.91 5.02 -1.56
C TYR A 31 -19.11 5.96 -1.61
N GLY A 32 -20.00 5.80 -2.60
CA GLY A 32 -21.10 6.73 -2.89
C GLY A 32 -22.52 6.18 -2.64
N LYS A 33 -22.68 5.12 -1.88
CA LYS A 33 -23.96 4.46 -1.59
C LYS A 33 -25.03 5.44 -1.11
N PRO A 34 -26.16 5.60 -1.82
CA PRO A 34 -27.16 6.63 -1.49
C PRO A 34 -28.01 6.29 -0.26
N PHE A 35 -28.22 4.99 0.02
CA PHE A 35 -29.05 4.49 1.11
C PHE A 35 -28.40 3.36 1.89
N GLY A 36 -28.88 3.14 3.11
CA GLY A 36 -28.39 2.07 4.00
C GLY A 36 -27.04 2.38 4.62
N PHE A 37 -26.39 1.33 5.11
CA PHE A 37 -25.09 1.37 5.75
C PHE A 37 -24.04 0.65 4.89
N GLN A 38 -22.77 0.88 5.18
CA GLN A 38 -21.67 0.14 4.54
C GLN A 38 -21.82 -1.38 4.83
N ASN A 39 -21.54 -2.20 3.81
CA ASN A 39 -21.60 -3.67 3.95
C ASN A 39 -20.54 -4.19 4.92
N PHE A 40 -19.40 -3.50 5.03
CA PHE A 40 -18.34 -3.84 6.00
C PHE A 40 -18.75 -3.79 7.47
N LEU A 41 -19.87 -3.16 7.80
CA LEU A 41 -20.44 -3.28 9.14
C LEU A 41 -20.65 -4.75 9.55
N GLY A 42 -20.98 -5.62 8.60
CA GLY A 42 -21.13 -7.06 8.80
C GLY A 42 -19.89 -7.78 9.31
N ARG A 43 -18.71 -7.16 9.27
CA ARG A 43 -17.48 -7.69 9.88
C ARG A 43 -17.40 -7.45 11.38
N ALA A 44 -18.13 -6.49 11.91
CA ALA A 44 -18.18 -6.22 13.34
C ALA A 44 -19.10 -7.24 14.07
N PRO A 45 -18.81 -7.60 15.33
CA PRO A 45 -19.72 -8.39 16.15
C PRO A 45 -21.10 -7.74 16.21
N GLU A 46 -22.17 -8.56 16.29
CA GLU A 46 -23.55 -8.08 16.26
C GLU A 46 -23.85 -7.03 17.34
N HIS A 47 -23.33 -7.21 18.55
CA HIS A 47 -23.50 -6.22 19.62
C HIS A 47 -22.88 -4.87 19.27
N THR A 48 -21.73 -4.86 18.56
CA THR A 48 -21.05 -3.64 18.11
C THR A 48 -21.84 -2.96 17.00
N GLN A 49 -22.35 -3.73 16.03
CA GLN A 49 -23.21 -3.20 14.97
C GLN A 49 -24.47 -2.55 15.55
N LYS A 50 -25.09 -3.20 16.55
CA LYS A 50 -26.27 -2.67 17.25
C LYS A 50 -25.93 -1.36 17.94
N LEU A 51 -24.84 -1.32 18.72
CA LEU A 51 -24.38 -0.13 19.41
C LEU A 51 -24.14 1.03 18.44
N TRP A 52 -23.44 0.79 17.34
CA TRP A 52 -23.17 1.84 16.34
C TRP A 52 -24.44 2.41 15.70
N LYS A 53 -25.44 1.58 15.47
CA LYS A 53 -26.75 2.01 14.96
C LYS A 53 -27.53 2.79 16.02
N GLU A 54 -27.58 2.33 17.26
CA GLU A 54 -28.25 3.02 18.37
C GLU A 54 -27.63 4.38 18.69
N GLN A 55 -26.30 4.49 18.58
CA GLN A 55 -25.56 5.74 18.79
C GLN A 55 -25.50 6.63 17.54
N GLU A 56 -26.15 6.22 16.45
CA GLU A 56 -26.16 6.95 15.18
C GLU A 56 -24.75 7.20 14.58
N VAL A 57 -23.79 6.30 14.86
CA VAL A 57 -22.42 6.40 14.35
C VAL A 57 -22.10 5.36 13.27
N ALA A 58 -23.03 4.44 12.96
CA ALA A 58 -22.86 3.49 11.87
C ALA A 58 -22.70 4.21 10.54
N PRO A 59 -21.58 4.00 9.79
CA PRO A 59 -21.31 4.71 8.55
C PRO A 59 -22.21 4.23 7.40
N ARG A 60 -22.58 5.17 6.53
CA ARG A 60 -23.45 4.93 5.38
C ARG A 60 -22.67 4.66 4.10
N ALA A 61 -21.68 5.48 3.83
CA ALA A 61 -20.75 5.36 2.71
C ALA A 61 -19.55 6.28 2.94
N ILE A 62 -18.39 5.97 2.37
CA ILE A 62 -17.15 6.71 2.63
C ILE A 62 -17.28 8.18 2.20
N ASP A 63 -17.51 8.43 0.91
CA ASP A 63 -17.61 9.79 0.37
C ASP A 63 -18.78 10.56 0.97
N ARG A 64 -19.87 9.86 1.25
CA ARG A 64 -21.05 10.46 1.87
C ARG A 64 -20.76 11.00 3.28
N GLU A 65 -19.98 10.27 4.08
CA GLU A 65 -19.62 10.74 5.40
C GLU A 65 -18.59 11.88 5.35
N VAL A 66 -17.66 11.85 4.40
CA VAL A 66 -16.72 12.94 4.16
C VAL A 66 -17.45 14.20 3.72
N ALA A 67 -18.33 14.10 2.73
CA ALA A 67 -19.15 15.22 2.26
C ALA A 67 -20.05 15.79 3.37
N SER A 68 -20.66 14.93 4.19
CA SER A 68 -21.45 15.35 5.34
C SER A 68 -20.60 16.11 6.37
N SER A 69 -19.38 15.70 6.62
CA SER A 69 -18.47 16.39 7.54
C SER A 69 -18.07 17.77 7.02
N LEU A 70 -17.71 17.88 5.74
CA LEU A 70 -17.40 19.15 5.09
C LEU A 70 -18.58 20.13 5.18
N HIS A 71 -19.81 19.63 4.99
CA HIS A 71 -21.02 20.44 5.09
C HIS A 71 -21.30 20.86 6.54
N MET A 72 -21.25 19.91 7.49
CA MET A 72 -21.58 20.20 8.90
C MET A 72 -20.58 21.15 9.58
N THR A 73 -19.33 21.14 9.15
CA THR A 73 -18.27 22.03 9.68
C THR A 73 -18.29 23.42 9.02
N HIS A 74 -19.10 23.62 7.99
CA HIS A 74 -19.29 24.93 7.38
C HIS A 74 -20.05 25.87 8.33
N MET A 75 -19.67 27.14 8.32
CA MET A 75 -20.29 28.18 9.18
C MET A 75 -21.79 28.21 9.04
N GLY A 76 -22.52 28.14 10.16
CA GLY A 76 -23.97 28.21 10.21
C GLY A 76 -24.72 26.90 9.89
N CYS A 77 -23.99 25.77 9.63
CA CYS A 77 -24.64 24.47 9.36
C CYS A 77 -24.92 23.67 10.61
N SER A 78 -23.93 23.45 11.47
CA SER A 78 -24.11 22.75 12.73
C SER A 78 -23.26 23.36 13.83
N SER A 79 -23.89 23.58 15.00
CA SER A 79 -23.22 24.08 16.20
C SER A 79 -23.41 23.19 17.43
N LYS A 80 -24.03 22.02 17.23
CA LYS A 80 -24.23 21.04 18.32
C LYS A 80 -23.00 20.13 18.44
N PRO A 81 -22.25 20.18 19.58
CA PRO A 81 -21.04 19.36 19.77
C PRO A 81 -21.31 17.87 19.57
N GLU A 82 -22.41 17.36 20.08
CA GLU A 82 -22.77 15.94 20.00
C GLU A 82 -22.96 15.49 18.53
N ALA A 83 -23.57 16.33 17.71
CA ALA A 83 -23.77 16.03 16.29
C ALA A 83 -22.43 15.99 15.54
N LEU A 84 -21.50 16.89 15.86
CA LEU A 84 -20.17 16.93 15.27
C LEU A 84 -19.32 15.75 15.72
N ILE A 85 -19.39 15.36 17.01
CA ILE A 85 -18.70 14.18 17.54
C ILE A 85 -19.22 12.91 16.86
N ARG A 86 -20.53 12.72 16.75
CA ARG A 86 -21.12 11.57 16.05
C ARG A 86 -20.68 11.51 14.59
N GLN A 87 -20.64 12.66 13.91
CA GLN A 87 -20.18 12.72 12.52
C GLN A 87 -18.69 12.36 12.40
N SER A 88 -17.85 12.83 13.33
CA SER A 88 -16.43 12.45 13.36
C SER A 88 -16.24 10.95 13.53
N LEU A 89 -16.98 10.32 14.46
CA LEU A 89 -16.95 8.88 14.65
C LEU A 89 -17.44 8.14 13.40
N ARG A 90 -18.48 8.65 12.74
CA ARG A 90 -19.01 8.05 11.51
C ARG A 90 -18.00 8.11 10.37
N VAL A 91 -17.28 9.23 10.21
CA VAL A 91 -16.20 9.34 9.22
C VAL A 91 -15.05 8.39 9.56
N GLY A 92 -14.62 8.37 10.82
CA GLY A 92 -13.55 7.46 11.26
C GLY A 92 -13.89 5.98 11.02
N LEU A 93 -15.14 5.58 11.24
CA LEU A 93 -15.61 4.23 10.94
C LEU A 93 -15.75 3.98 9.44
N ALA A 94 -16.20 4.98 8.67
CA ALA A 94 -16.32 4.86 7.22
C ALA A 94 -14.96 4.62 6.56
N ASP A 95 -13.95 5.36 6.97
CA ASP A 95 -12.58 5.26 6.45
C ASP A 95 -11.84 4.04 7.03
N GLY A 96 -11.64 4.00 8.35
CA GLY A 96 -10.83 2.98 9.00
C GLY A 96 -11.45 1.59 8.98
N TRP A 97 -12.75 1.47 9.25
CA TRP A 97 -13.44 0.18 9.23
C TRP A 97 -13.89 -0.20 7.81
N GLY A 98 -14.46 0.74 7.06
CA GLY A 98 -14.95 0.51 5.70
C GLY A 98 -13.81 0.48 4.69
N GLY A 99 -13.14 1.63 4.49
CA GLY A 99 -12.14 1.81 3.44
C GLY A 99 -10.89 0.96 3.62
N SER A 100 -10.28 0.97 4.81
CA SER A 100 -9.05 0.21 5.06
C SER A 100 -9.29 -1.30 5.05
N MET A 101 -10.40 -1.79 5.61
CA MET A 101 -10.73 -3.22 5.54
C MET A 101 -11.06 -3.66 4.12
N ALA A 102 -11.77 -2.84 3.34
CA ALA A 102 -12.01 -3.12 1.93
C ALA A 102 -10.69 -3.28 1.19
N GLY A 103 -9.78 -2.33 1.35
CA GLY A 103 -8.45 -2.38 0.74
C GLY A 103 -7.70 -3.66 1.09
N THR A 104 -7.65 -4.05 2.36
CA THR A 104 -7.00 -5.28 2.83
C THR A 104 -7.64 -6.54 2.23
N GLU A 105 -8.96 -6.66 2.26
CA GLU A 105 -9.66 -7.85 1.73
C GLU A 105 -9.46 -7.98 0.21
N PHE A 106 -9.47 -6.88 -0.55
CA PHE A 106 -9.22 -6.92 -1.99
C PHE A 106 -7.76 -7.20 -2.31
N SER A 107 -6.80 -6.66 -1.55
CA SER A 107 -5.39 -7.01 -1.70
C SER A 107 -5.15 -8.50 -1.45
N ASP A 108 -5.82 -9.08 -0.46
CA ASP A 108 -5.74 -10.53 -0.19
C ASP A 108 -6.33 -11.38 -1.32
N VAL A 109 -7.38 -10.90 -1.99
CA VAL A 109 -7.96 -11.58 -3.15
C VAL A 109 -7.02 -11.52 -4.36
N LEU A 110 -6.42 -10.35 -4.61
CA LEU A 110 -5.57 -10.11 -5.78
C LEU A 110 -4.18 -10.75 -5.64
N PHE A 111 -3.56 -10.63 -4.46
CA PHE A 111 -2.15 -10.97 -4.25
C PHE A 111 -1.95 -12.15 -3.27
N GLY A 112 -3.04 -12.68 -2.74
CA GLY A 112 -3.02 -13.81 -1.81
C GLY A 112 -3.05 -13.39 -0.34
N THR A 113 -3.72 -14.21 0.47
CA THR A 113 -3.77 -14.04 1.93
C THR A 113 -2.38 -14.24 2.53
N PRO A 114 -1.87 -13.28 3.31
CA PRO A 114 -0.56 -13.37 3.92
C PRO A 114 -0.38 -14.60 4.82
N LYS A 115 0.85 -15.09 4.88
CA LYS A 115 1.29 -16.15 5.80
C LYS A 115 2.57 -15.69 6.48
N PRO A 116 2.84 -16.12 7.73
CA PRO A 116 4.08 -15.74 8.42
C PRO A 116 5.31 -16.03 7.55
N ILE A 117 6.09 -15.00 7.27
CA ILE A 117 7.31 -15.04 6.49
C ILE A 117 8.37 -14.17 7.17
N ASP A 118 9.61 -14.67 7.18
CA ASP A 118 10.74 -13.92 7.73
C ASP A 118 11.24 -12.89 6.73
N THR A 119 11.59 -11.72 7.26
CA THR A 119 12.18 -10.61 6.54
C THR A 119 13.18 -9.86 7.40
N GLU A 120 13.75 -8.79 6.86
CA GLU A 120 14.64 -7.88 7.58
C GLU A 120 14.11 -6.44 7.52
N ALA A 121 14.46 -5.64 8.52
CA ALA A 121 14.08 -4.25 8.58
C ALA A 121 15.27 -3.34 8.89
N ASN A 122 15.15 -2.06 8.56
CA ASN A 122 16.09 -0.97 8.72
C ASN A 122 17.03 -0.77 7.52
N LEU A 123 17.73 0.36 7.47
CA LEU A 123 18.53 0.82 6.32
C LEU A 123 19.62 -0.16 5.86
N GLY A 124 20.12 -1.00 6.77
CA GLY A 124 21.11 -2.04 6.46
C GLY A 124 20.61 -3.14 5.48
N VAL A 125 19.34 -3.12 5.09
CA VAL A 125 18.79 -4.03 4.07
C VAL A 125 19.19 -3.64 2.64
N MET A 126 19.63 -2.41 2.44
CA MET A 126 20.17 -1.95 1.15
C MET A 126 21.43 -2.74 0.82
N ASN A 127 21.64 -3.05 -0.46
CA ASN A 127 22.77 -3.83 -0.92
C ASN A 127 23.71 -3.01 -1.82
N ALA A 128 24.97 -2.83 -1.40
CA ALA A 128 25.95 -2.03 -2.15
C ALA A 128 26.28 -2.59 -3.52
N GLU A 129 26.09 -3.88 -3.76
CA GLU A 129 26.46 -4.56 -5.00
C GLU A 129 25.27 -4.73 -5.97
N ASN A 130 24.04 -4.44 -5.50
CA ASN A 130 22.82 -4.58 -6.29
C ASN A 130 22.25 -3.21 -6.69
N VAL A 131 21.43 -3.22 -7.72
CA VAL A 131 20.49 -2.13 -7.99
C VAL A 131 19.45 -2.12 -6.84
N ASN A 132 19.32 -1.01 -6.13
CA ASN A 132 18.32 -0.90 -5.06
C ASN A 132 17.14 -0.07 -5.54
N ILE A 133 15.96 -0.68 -5.53
CA ILE A 133 14.69 -0.04 -5.83
C ILE A 133 13.89 0.03 -4.52
N VAL A 134 13.44 1.22 -4.17
CA VAL A 134 12.64 1.43 -2.96
C VAL A 134 11.23 1.81 -3.36
N VAL A 135 10.25 0.99 -2.97
CA VAL A 135 8.83 1.30 -3.14
C VAL A 135 8.29 2.01 -1.91
N HIS A 136 7.52 3.09 -2.11
CA HIS A 136 7.04 3.94 -1.03
C HIS A 136 5.63 4.47 -1.33
N GLY A 137 4.79 4.45 -0.32
CA GLY A 137 3.41 4.91 -0.40
C GLY A 137 2.41 3.84 0.06
N HIS A 138 1.33 3.61 -0.73
CA HIS A 138 0.18 2.84 -0.28
C HIS A 138 -0.40 1.85 -1.31
N ASP A 139 -0.11 2.03 -2.61
CA ASP A 139 -0.68 1.17 -3.67
C ASP A 139 0.06 -0.19 -3.77
N PRO A 140 -0.56 -1.30 -3.33
CA PRO A 140 0.06 -2.61 -3.41
C PRO A 140 0.22 -3.09 -4.86
N SER A 141 -0.62 -2.64 -5.79
CA SER A 141 -0.55 -3.08 -7.19
C SER A 141 0.76 -2.62 -7.84
N LEU A 142 1.18 -1.38 -7.58
CA LEU A 142 2.45 -0.87 -8.07
C LEU A 142 3.63 -1.66 -7.51
N SER A 143 3.69 -1.84 -6.20
CA SER A 143 4.81 -2.48 -5.54
C SER A 143 4.92 -3.97 -5.89
N GLU A 144 3.79 -4.69 -6.01
CA GLU A 144 3.76 -6.08 -6.48
C GLU A 144 4.30 -6.20 -7.91
N MET A 145 3.88 -5.31 -8.83
CA MET A 145 4.37 -5.32 -10.22
C MET A 145 5.86 -4.93 -10.30
N VAL A 146 6.35 -4.02 -9.48
CA VAL A 146 7.78 -3.70 -9.41
C VAL A 146 8.58 -4.91 -8.93
N CYS A 147 8.11 -5.64 -7.90
CA CYS A 147 8.75 -6.87 -7.45
C CYS A 147 8.79 -7.93 -8.56
N GLU A 148 7.67 -8.12 -9.27
CA GLU A 148 7.56 -9.11 -10.36
C GLU A 148 8.62 -8.86 -11.45
N TYR A 149 8.77 -7.61 -11.90
CA TYR A 149 9.77 -7.28 -12.91
C TYR A 149 11.20 -7.19 -12.36
N ALA A 150 11.40 -6.95 -11.08
CA ALA A 150 12.71 -7.02 -10.45
C ALA A 150 13.23 -8.47 -10.35
N ASP A 151 12.31 -9.43 -10.23
CA ASP A 151 12.61 -10.87 -10.22
C ASP A 151 12.71 -11.48 -11.64
N ASP A 152 12.39 -10.71 -12.70
CA ASP A 152 12.47 -11.16 -14.08
C ASP A 152 13.93 -11.50 -14.46
N PRO A 153 14.21 -12.75 -14.93
CA PRO A 153 15.54 -13.16 -15.33
C PRO A 153 16.21 -12.24 -16.39
N GLU A 154 15.43 -11.69 -17.32
CA GLU A 154 15.96 -10.75 -18.32
C GLU A 154 16.43 -9.45 -17.65
N MET A 155 15.68 -8.95 -16.68
CA MET A 155 16.02 -7.72 -15.97
C MET A 155 17.23 -7.93 -15.03
N ILE A 156 17.31 -9.09 -14.39
CA ILE A 156 18.48 -9.48 -13.58
C ILE A 156 19.74 -9.60 -14.45
N ALA A 157 19.61 -10.19 -15.65
CA ALA A 157 20.73 -10.28 -16.60
C ALA A 157 21.16 -8.87 -17.03
N TYR A 158 20.22 -7.99 -17.33
CA TYR A 158 20.50 -6.60 -17.69
C TYR A 158 21.18 -5.82 -16.55
N ALA A 159 20.75 -6.04 -15.29
CA ALA A 159 21.43 -5.44 -14.14
C ALA A 159 22.90 -5.88 -14.03
N LYS A 160 23.19 -7.16 -14.36
CA LYS A 160 24.57 -7.67 -14.39
C LYS A 160 25.39 -7.06 -15.53
N GLU A 161 24.81 -6.83 -16.69
CA GLU A 161 25.46 -6.10 -17.81
C GLU A 161 25.82 -4.67 -17.41
N MET A 162 24.96 -4.03 -16.59
CA MET A 162 25.22 -2.69 -16.05
C MET A 162 26.19 -2.67 -14.87
N GLY A 163 26.74 -3.82 -14.47
CA GLY A 163 27.77 -3.96 -13.44
C GLY A 163 27.26 -4.26 -12.02
N ALA A 164 25.97 -4.43 -11.83
CA ALA A 164 25.41 -4.89 -10.55
C ALA A 164 25.43 -6.42 -10.42
N LYS A 165 25.33 -6.95 -9.19
CA LYS A 165 25.20 -8.41 -8.98
C LYS A 165 23.76 -8.91 -9.10
N GLY A 166 22.78 -8.00 -8.98
CA GLY A 166 21.36 -8.30 -9.04
C GLY A 166 20.52 -7.07 -8.73
N ILE A 167 19.24 -7.29 -8.41
CA ILE A 167 18.29 -6.25 -8.03
C ILE A 167 17.79 -6.55 -6.62
N THR A 168 17.70 -5.53 -5.79
CA THR A 168 17.11 -5.60 -4.45
C THR A 168 15.92 -4.64 -4.42
N VAL A 169 14.74 -5.16 -4.18
CA VAL A 169 13.57 -4.33 -3.85
C VAL A 169 13.45 -4.27 -2.33
N SER A 170 13.32 -3.10 -1.80
CA SER A 170 12.98 -2.85 -0.41
C SER A 170 11.87 -1.82 -0.33
N GLY A 171 11.26 -1.64 0.81
CA GLY A 171 10.13 -0.75 0.87
C GLY A 171 10.13 0.20 2.07
N VAL A 172 9.31 1.21 1.95
CA VAL A 172 9.04 2.22 2.97
C VAL A 172 7.53 2.38 3.10
N CYS A 173 7.01 2.55 4.33
CA CYS A 173 5.60 2.82 4.60
C CYS A 173 4.66 1.64 4.30
N CYS A 174 3.39 1.91 3.97
CA CYS A 174 2.34 0.89 3.89
C CYS A 174 2.50 -0.07 2.70
N THR A 175 2.86 0.42 1.52
CA THR A 175 3.11 -0.46 0.37
C THR A 175 4.23 -1.47 0.63
N SER A 176 5.23 -1.07 1.44
CA SER A 176 6.29 -1.98 1.91
C SER A 176 5.73 -3.15 2.71
N ASN A 177 4.80 -2.87 3.64
CA ASN A 177 4.16 -3.91 4.43
C ASN A 177 3.34 -4.86 3.56
N GLU A 178 2.64 -4.34 2.57
CA GLU A 178 1.82 -5.13 1.64
C GLU A 178 2.65 -6.19 0.88
N VAL A 179 3.82 -5.81 0.36
CA VAL A 179 4.69 -6.76 -0.36
C VAL A 179 5.58 -7.58 0.59
N ALA A 180 5.99 -7.02 1.73
CA ALA A 180 6.76 -7.76 2.72
C ALA A 180 5.97 -8.95 3.26
N MET A 181 4.68 -8.77 3.59
CA MET A 181 3.87 -9.86 4.16
C MET A 181 3.49 -10.95 3.16
N ARG A 182 3.71 -10.76 1.86
CA ARG A 182 3.46 -11.76 0.82
C ARG A 182 4.72 -12.30 0.19
N ARG A 183 5.73 -11.45 -0.05
CA ARG A 183 6.98 -11.79 -0.74
C ARG A 183 8.20 -11.84 0.17
N GLY A 184 8.09 -11.35 1.42
CA GLY A 184 9.21 -11.29 2.35
C GLY A 184 10.28 -10.25 1.99
N ILE A 185 9.98 -9.29 1.11
CA ILE A 185 10.95 -8.23 0.81
C ILE A 185 11.32 -7.45 2.06
N PRO A 186 12.55 -6.96 2.16
CA PRO A 186 12.98 -6.20 3.32
C PRO A 186 12.35 -4.80 3.39
N MET A 187 12.20 -4.28 4.61
CA MET A 187 11.66 -2.96 4.87
C MET A 187 12.78 -1.99 5.24
N ALA A 188 13.10 -1.04 4.35
CA ALA A 188 14.17 -0.05 4.60
C ALA A 188 13.83 0.92 5.74
N GLY A 189 12.55 1.15 6.01
CA GLY A 189 12.10 1.98 7.11
C GLY A 189 10.62 2.36 7.05
N ASN A 190 10.20 3.23 7.96
CA ASN A 190 8.89 3.87 7.91
C ASN A 190 8.97 5.22 7.17
N PHE A 191 7.84 5.94 7.04
CA PHE A 191 7.78 7.19 6.29
C PHE A 191 8.68 8.30 6.85
N LEU A 192 9.02 8.31 8.14
CA LEU A 192 9.96 9.28 8.74
C LEU A 192 11.42 9.01 8.35
N GLN A 193 11.71 7.85 7.76
CA GLN A 193 13.06 7.44 7.37
C GLN A 193 13.27 7.50 5.84
N GLN A 194 12.28 7.96 5.06
CA GLN A 194 12.33 7.95 3.60
C GLN A 194 13.51 8.74 3.02
N GLU A 195 13.89 9.85 3.64
CA GLU A 195 15.05 10.64 3.25
C GLU A 195 16.37 9.91 3.51
N ASN A 196 16.42 9.15 4.63
CA ASN A 196 17.61 8.38 4.98
C ASN A 196 17.92 7.27 3.95
N VAL A 197 16.91 6.75 3.25
CA VAL A 197 17.10 5.81 2.16
C VAL A 197 17.93 6.44 1.02
N VAL A 198 17.61 7.67 0.63
CA VAL A 198 18.38 8.42 -0.38
C VAL A 198 19.77 8.75 0.14
N LEU A 199 19.89 9.13 1.42
CA LEU A 199 21.18 9.48 2.06
C LEU A 199 22.15 8.28 2.16
N THR A 200 21.68 7.03 1.99
CA THR A 200 22.58 5.87 1.87
C THR A 200 23.50 5.96 0.63
N GLY A 201 23.15 6.78 -0.36
CA GLY A 201 23.84 6.87 -1.63
C GLY A 201 23.79 5.61 -2.49
N ALA A 202 23.02 4.61 -2.07
CA ALA A 202 22.90 3.31 -2.73
C ALA A 202 21.53 3.08 -3.41
N CYS A 203 20.62 4.06 -3.39
CA CYS A 203 19.28 3.95 -3.95
C CYS A 203 19.25 4.42 -5.41
N GLU A 204 19.00 3.53 -6.35
CA GLU A 204 18.89 3.88 -7.77
C GLU A 204 17.54 4.51 -8.09
N ALA A 205 16.48 4.00 -7.48
CA ALA A 205 15.15 4.59 -7.65
C ALA A 205 14.35 4.50 -6.37
N ILE A 206 13.69 5.60 -5.99
CA ILE A 206 12.59 5.62 -5.04
C ILE A 206 11.31 5.86 -5.83
N VAL A 207 10.41 4.88 -5.77
CA VAL A 207 9.18 4.85 -6.57
C VAL A 207 8.00 5.09 -5.65
N VAL A 208 7.25 6.13 -5.91
CA VAL A 208 6.18 6.56 -5.00
C VAL A 208 4.82 6.59 -5.69
N ASP A 209 3.81 6.21 -4.95
CA ASP A 209 2.41 6.25 -5.39
C ASP A 209 1.64 7.42 -4.78
N VAL A 210 1.06 7.26 -3.60
CA VAL A 210 0.27 8.28 -2.90
C VAL A 210 0.52 8.25 -1.40
N GLN A 211 0.32 9.37 -0.72
CA GLN A 211 0.38 9.58 0.73
C GLN A 211 1.77 9.35 1.36
N CYS A 212 2.01 10.02 2.47
CA CYS A 212 3.24 9.95 3.28
C CYS A 212 4.53 10.35 2.55
N ILE A 213 4.46 10.91 1.36
CA ILE A 213 5.61 11.26 0.51
C ILE A 213 6.08 12.67 0.87
N PHE A 214 7.33 12.83 1.25
CA PHE A 214 7.90 14.13 1.54
C PHE A 214 8.39 14.81 0.26
N PRO A 215 7.93 16.03 -0.05
CA PRO A 215 8.42 16.78 -1.20
C PRO A 215 9.94 17.01 -1.20
N ALA A 216 10.56 16.98 -0.03
CA ALA A 216 12.01 17.09 0.13
C ALA A 216 12.81 15.97 -0.56
N LEU A 217 12.18 14.82 -0.87
CA LEU A 217 12.81 13.76 -1.66
C LEU A 217 13.28 14.24 -3.03
N GLY A 218 12.56 15.17 -3.66
CA GLY A 218 12.92 15.70 -4.98
C GLY A 218 14.29 16.39 -4.99
N PRO A 219 14.47 17.51 -4.26
CA PRO A 219 15.77 18.19 -4.20
C PRO A 219 16.87 17.32 -3.58
N LEU A 220 16.55 16.45 -2.59
CA LEU A 220 17.51 15.54 -2.00
C LEU A 220 18.05 14.53 -3.03
N SER A 221 17.16 13.93 -3.83
CA SER A 221 17.53 12.95 -4.86
C SER A 221 18.53 13.52 -5.88
N LYS A 222 18.45 14.82 -6.16
CA LYS A 222 19.39 15.51 -7.06
C LYS A 222 20.82 15.63 -6.49
N CYS A 223 20.99 15.60 -5.18
CA CYS A 223 22.31 15.59 -4.55
C CYS A 223 23.03 14.26 -4.74
N PHE A 224 22.28 13.21 -5.04
CA PHE A 224 22.77 11.87 -5.32
C PHE A 224 22.49 11.49 -6.79
N HIS A 225 22.49 10.19 -7.10
CA HIS A 225 22.09 9.69 -8.42
C HIS A 225 20.63 9.18 -8.44
N THR A 226 19.96 9.16 -7.28
CA THR A 226 18.63 8.53 -7.09
C THR A 226 17.60 9.11 -8.06
N LYS A 227 16.89 8.25 -8.76
CA LYS A 227 15.70 8.60 -9.54
C LYS A 227 14.49 8.64 -8.61
N PHE A 228 13.91 9.83 -8.45
CA PHE A 228 12.66 10.01 -7.73
C PHE A 228 11.50 9.91 -8.72
N ILE A 229 10.75 8.81 -8.67
CA ILE A 229 9.70 8.49 -9.64
C ILE A 229 8.33 8.56 -8.98
N THR A 230 7.49 9.48 -9.43
CA THR A 230 6.08 9.57 -9.05
C THR A 230 5.21 8.84 -10.07
N THR A 231 4.15 8.17 -9.62
CA THR A 231 3.33 7.29 -10.46
C THR A 231 1.85 7.65 -10.51
N SER A 232 1.39 8.47 -9.57
CA SER A 232 0.00 8.91 -9.48
C SER A 232 -0.19 10.36 -9.94
N LYS A 233 -1.26 10.62 -10.69
CA LYS A 233 -1.62 11.97 -11.13
C LYS A 233 -1.97 12.91 -9.97
N ILE A 234 -2.44 12.36 -8.85
CA ILE A 234 -2.85 13.15 -7.68
C ILE A 234 -1.74 13.36 -6.65
N ALA A 235 -0.58 12.76 -6.86
CA ALA A 235 0.56 12.82 -5.94
C ALA A 235 1.86 13.10 -6.71
N GLN A 236 1.85 14.16 -7.53
CA GLN A 236 3.06 14.62 -8.23
C GLN A 236 3.87 15.50 -7.30
N MET A 237 5.16 15.24 -7.26
CA MET A 237 6.11 15.97 -6.42
C MET A 237 7.08 16.79 -7.27
N PRO A 238 7.60 17.93 -6.76
CA PRO A 238 8.61 18.68 -7.47
C PRO A 238 9.86 17.84 -7.68
N ASP A 239 10.56 18.10 -8.78
CA ASP A 239 11.83 17.44 -9.10
C ASP A 239 11.76 15.92 -9.29
N SER A 240 10.57 15.37 -9.54
CA SER A 240 10.37 13.95 -9.82
C SER A 240 10.22 13.67 -11.31
N ASP A 241 10.63 12.47 -11.72
CA ASP A 241 10.23 11.88 -12.99
C ASP A 241 8.82 11.31 -12.85
N PHE A 242 7.95 11.49 -13.86
CA PHE A 242 6.60 10.97 -13.82
C PHE A 242 6.43 9.77 -14.76
N ILE A 243 6.16 8.60 -14.21
CA ILE A 243 5.80 7.39 -14.96
C ILE A 243 4.43 6.95 -14.46
N ARG A 244 3.37 7.28 -15.20
CA ARG A 244 2.00 6.96 -14.79
C ARG A 244 1.82 5.46 -14.60
N PHE A 245 1.29 5.07 -13.45
CA PHE A 245 0.84 3.71 -13.19
C PHE A 245 -0.70 3.65 -13.24
N ASN A 246 -1.25 2.70 -13.98
CA ASN A 246 -2.67 2.41 -14.07
C ASN A 246 -2.88 0.94 -14.46
N ALA A 247 -4.10 0.45 -14.32
CA ALA A 247 -4.42 -0.96 -14.55
C ALA A 247 -4.13 -1.43 -16.00
N GLU A 248 -4.39 -0.55 -17.00
CA GLU A 248 -4.25 -0.94 -18.42
C GLU A 248 -2.80 -1.13 -18.85
N THR A 249 -1.88 -0.40 -18.26
CA THR A 249 -0.45 -0.38 -18.63
C THR A 249 0.47 -0.75 -17.46
N ALA A 250 -0.07 -1.41 -16.43
CA ALA A 250 0.64 -1.71 -15.21
C ALA A 250 1.96 -2.45 -15.45
N GLY A 251 1.92 -3.53 -16.23
CA GLY A 251 3.11 -4.33 -16.54
C GLY A 251 4.17 -3.55 -17.30
N GLU A 252 3.76 -2.83 -18.36
CA GLU A 252 4.68 -2.03 -19.18
C GLU A 252 5.37 -0.95 -18.34
N ASN A 253 4.60 -0.22 -17.55
CA ASN A 253 5.12 0.87 -16.75
C ASN A 253 5.99 0.38 -15.57
N ALA A 254 5.64 -0.74 -14.93
CA ALA A 254 6.49 -1.35 -13.91
C ALA A 254 7.82 -1.84 -14.51
N LYS A 255 7.80 -2.50 -15.68
CA LYS A 255 9.02 -2.88 -16.41
C LYS A 255 9.89 -1.65 -16.73
N LYS A 256 9.27 -0.55 -17.16
CA LYS A 256 9.97 0.70 -17.43
C LYS A 256 10.62 1.29 -16.16
N ILE A 257 9.92 1.26 -15.03
CA ILE A 257 10.42 1.71 -13.73
C ILE A 257 11.66 0.92 -13.33
N VAL A 258 11.57 -0.42 -13.34
CA VAL A 258 12.69 -1.30 -12.98
C VAL A 258 13.87 -1.08 -13.92
N ARG A 259 13.63 -0.99 -15.23
CA ARG A 259 14.66 -0.71 -16.22
C ARG A 259 15.34 0.63 -15.97
N THR A 260 14.59 1.68 -15.66
CA THR A 260 15.14 3.01 -15.32
C THR A 260 16.07 2.93 -14.11
N ALA A 261 15.72 2.15 -13.10
CA ALA A 261 16.57 1.93 -11.93
C ALA A 261 17.86 1.17 -12.30
N VAL A 262 17.75 0.11 -13.11
CA VAL A 262 18.91 -0.67 -13.59
C VAL A 262 19.87 0.21 -14.37
N GLU A 263 19.38 0.99 -15.32
CA GLU A 263 20.22 1.91 -16.11
C GLU A 263 20.89 2.98 -15.24
N ASN A 264 20.23 3.39 -14.15
CA ASN A 264 20.75 4.40 -13.23
C ASN A 264 21.88 3.89 -12.32
N PHE A 265 22.10 2.58 -12.24
CA PHE A 265 23.21 1.99 -11.46
C PHE A 265 24.57 2.51 -11.95
N ALA A 266 24.73 2.73 -13.26
CA ALA A 266 25.94 3.29 -13.84
C ALA A 266 26.27 4.73 -13.36
N ASN A 267 25.29 5.44 -12.83
CA ASN A 267 25.45 6.81 -12.32
C ASN A 267 25.76 6.86 -10.82
N ARG A 268 25.84 5.69 -10.15
CA ARG A 268 26.12 5.61 -8.71
C ARG A 268 27.52 6.15 -8.40
N LYS A 269 27.58 7.09 -7.48
CA LYS A 269 28.81 7.65 -6.94
C LYS A 269 29.26 6.79 -5.75
N GLN A 270 30.19 5.87 -5.97
CA GLN A 270 30.59 4.89 -4.96
C GLN A 270 31.15 5.54 -3.70
N GLU A 271 31.78 6.70 -3.83
CA GLU A 271 32.30 7.50 -2.72
C GLU A 271 31.22 8.06 -1.78
N LEU A 272 29.96 8.12 -2.26
CA LEU A 272 28.82 8.55 -1.47
C LEU A 272 28.02 7.38 -0.85
N VAL A 273 28.39 6.14 -1.17
CA VAL A 273 27.67 4.97 -0.64
C VAL A 273 28.03 4.77 0.83
N HIS A 274 27.03 4.93 1.69
CA HIS A 274 27.16 4.70 3.12
C HIS A 274 25.91 4.01 3.67
N ILE A 275 25.94 2.67 3.67
CA ILE A 275 24.84 1.86 4.18
C ILE A 275 25.10 1.54 5.66
N PRO A 276 24.23 1.97 6.59
CA PRO A 276 24.37 1.61 8.01
C PRO A 276 24.30 0.10 8.19
N GLN A 277 25.16 -0.46 9.06
CA GLN A 277 25.17 -1.89 9.37
C GLN A 277 24.08 -2.26 10.40
N LEU A 278 22.93 -1.63 10.28
CA LEU A 278 21.80 -1.80 11.18
C LEU A 278 20.66 -2.55 10.47
N LYS A 279 20.50 -3.83 10.82
CA LYS A 279 19.40 -4.69 10.38
C LYS A 279 18.77 -5.41 11.54
N GLN A 280 17.49 -5.64 11.46
CA GLN A 280 16.72 -6.40 12.44
C GLN A 280 15.91 -7.46 11.71
N LYS A 281 15.91 -8.68 12.24
CA LYS A 281 15.01 -9.73 11.77
C LYS A 281 13.58 -9.39 12.19
N ALA A 282 12.65 -9.64 11.30
CA ALA A 282 11.23 -9.50 11.54
C ALA A 282 10.47 -10.66 10.92
N THR A 283 9.39 -11.06 11.54
CA THR A 283 8.42 -11.98 10.94
C THR A 283 7.14 -11.20 10.67
N VAL A 284 6.65 -11.24 9.45
CA VAL A 284 5.47 -10.49 8.96
C VAL A 284 4.44 -11.46 8.37
N GLY A 285 3.27 -10.95 7.96
CA GLY A 285 2.26 -11.78 7.29
C GLY A 285 1.30 -12.52 8.24
N TYR A 286 1.04 -11.94 9.40
CA TYR A 286 0.08 -12.49 10.37
C TYR A 286 -1.37 -12.15 9.98
N SER A 287 -1.91 -12.87 8.99
CA SER A 287 -3.34 -12.80 8.68
C SER A 287 -4.20 -13.40 9.80
N VAL A 288 -5.48 -13.05 9.83
CA VAL A 288 -6.43 -13.66 10.78
C VAL A 288 -6.43 -15.18 10.66
N GLU A 289 -6.40 -15.71 9.44
CA GLU A 289 -6.35 -17.13 9.15
C GLU A 289 -5.08 -17.80 9.71
N ALA A 290 -3.92 -17.14 9.57
CA ALA A 290 -2.67 -17.64 10.11
C ALA A 290 -2.67 -17.65 11.64
N ILE A 291 -3.21 -16.59 12.27
CA ILE A 291 -3.35 -16.49 13.74
C ILE A 291 -4.27 -17.58 14.26
N VAL A 292 -5.47 -17.71 13.70
CA VAL A 292 -6.45 -18.74 14.11
C VAL A 292 -5.83 -20.13 13.97
N LYS A 293 -5.22 -20.44 12.82
CA LYS A 293 -4.56 -21.73 12.61
C LYS A 293 -3.48 -22.02 13.65
N THR A 294 -2.74 -21.01 14.08
CA THR A 294 -1.69 -21.17 15.10
C THR A 294 -2.29 -21.39 16.49
N LEU A 295 -3.41 -20.72 16.80
CA LEU A 295 -4.07 -20.81 18.11
C LEU A 295 -5.00 -22.01 18.27
N ASP A 296 -5.50 -22.61 17.18
CA ASP A 296 -6.37 -23.80 17.20
C ASP A 296 -5.75 -25.01 17.91
N GLY A 297 -4.44 -25.01 18.12
CA GLY A 297 -3.75 -26.03 18.93
C GLY A 297 -3.60 -25.65 20.41
N VAL A 298 -4.15 -24.52 20.85
CA VAL A 298 -3.93 -23.95 22.20
C VAL A 298 -5.25 -23.80 22.99
N THR A 299 -6.40 -24.13 22.38
CA THR A 299 -7.71 -24.11 23.05
C THR A 299 -8.13 -25.47 23.57
#